data_f0b2c31d6dafab122285891803789c43
#
_entry.id   f0b2c31d6dafab122285891803789c43
#
_cell.length_a   1.000
_cell.length_b   1.000
_cell.length_c   1.000
_cell.angle_alpha   90.00
_cell.angle_beta   90.00
_cell.angle_gamma   90.00
#
_symmetry.space_group_name_H-M   'P 1'
#
loop_
_entity.id
_entity.type
_entity.pdbx_description
1 polymer ?
#
loop_
_entity_poly.entity_id
_entity_poly.type
_entity_poly.pdbx_seq_one_letter_code
_entity_poly.pdbx_strand_id
1 'polypeptide(L)'
;MQWKMSDKSLFAMLMRSPWWVSIAIAVALGLAARALFPASMTAYAPFIGFPFIVTGALAARRQWRVPGAKRVGATLDAVGAMTWREFSTVMEQAFARDGYEVTRIDGAADFAAVKGGRTALVACKRWKAANLGIEPLRELEAARRARDDHMGIFVGIGVVSDNARRFALDNDIRLMQGPELAQLLPRSLAAGKAAA
;
A
#
# COMPACT_ATOMS: atom_id res chain seq x y z
N MET A 1 -17.85 -13.35 7.74
CA MET A 1 -18.89 -12.46 7.17
C MET A 1 -18.19 -11.27 6.55
N GLN A 2 -18.03 -11.26 5.23
CA GLN A 2 -17.44 -10.11 4.51
C GLN A 2 -18.58 -9.12 4.23
N TRP A 3 -18.56 -7.99 4.90
CA TRP A 3 -19.43 -6.86 4.56
C TRP A 3 -18.95 -6.26 3.26
N LYS A 4 -19.55 -6.63 2.13
CA LYS A 4 -19.43 -5.92 0.86
C LYS A 4 -20.12 -4.56 1.01
N MET A 5 -19.37 -3.55 1.39
CA MET A 5 -19.84 -2.17 1.31
C MET A 5 -20.00 -1.80 -0.16
N SER A 6 -21.19 -1.37 -0.54
CA SER A 6 -21.49 -0.87 -1.87
C SER A 6 -20.54 0.30 -2.21
N ASP A 7 -19.88 0.26 -3.38
CA ASP A 7 -18.98 1.31 -3.88
C ASP A 7 -19.68 2.68 -4.06
N LYS A 8 -20.99 2.73 -3.98
CA LYS A 8 -21.85 3.93 -4.04
C LYS A 8 -22.26 4.46 -2.66
N SER A 9 -21.75 3.89 -1.57
CA SER A 9 -22.01 4.37 -0.21
C SER A 9 -21.32 5.74 -0.03
N LEU A 10 -22.04 6.72 0.56
CA LEU A 10 -21.48 8.01 0.98
C LEU A 10 -20.19 7.84 1.79
N PHE A 11 -20.10 6.78 2.59
CA PHE A 11 -18.91 6.42 3.36
C PHE A 11 -17.72 6.05 2.47
N ALA A 12 -17.93 5.28 1.39
CA ALA A 12 -16.87 4.90 0.46
C ALA A 12 -16.37 6.13 -0.32
N MET A 13 -17.27 7.05 -0.65
CA MET A 13 -16.94 8.32 -1.31
C MET A 13 -16.17 9.27 -0.39
N LEU A 14 -16.54 9.36 0.90
CA LEU A 14 -15.83 10.12 1.93
C LEU A 14 -14.43 9.56 2.23
N MET A 15 -14.24 8.24 2.21
CA MET A 15 -12.93 7.61 2.39
C MET A 15 -11.97 7.86 1.21
N ARG A 16 -12.49 8.19 0.01
CA ARG A 16 -11.69 8.59 -1.17
C ARG A 16 -11.43 10.09 -1.23
N SER A 17 -12.22 10.90 -0.51
CA SER A 17 -12.06 12.35 -0.43
C SER A 17 -10.90 12.75 0.47
N PRO A 18 -10.29 13.93 0.28
CA PRO A 18 -9.27 14.46 1.20
C PRO A 18 -9.83 14.55 2.62
N TRP A 19 -9.00 14.27 3.62
CA TRP A 19 -9.37 14.22 5.03
C TRP A 19 -10.12 15.47 5.55
N TRP A 20 -9.79 16.65 5.00
CA TRP A 20 -10.42 17.92 5.38
C TRP A 20 -11.91 18.00 4.98
N VAL A 21 -12.35 17.26 3.95
CA VAL A 21 -13.76 17.19 3.54
C VAL A 21 -14.63 16.58 4.64
N SER A 22 -14.15 15.51 5.26
CA SER A 22 -14.85 14.86 6.39
C SER A 22 -14.96 15.80 7.60
N ILE A 23 -13.92 16.58 7.85
CA ILE A 23 -13.93 17.59 8.92
C ILE A 23 -14.90 18.74 8.59
N ALA A 24 -14.87 19.23 7.35
CA ALA A 24 -15.78 20.29 6.89
C ALA A 24 -17.25 19.86 7.03
N ILE A 25 -17.58 18.61 6.66
CA ILE A 25 -18.91 18.04 6.84
C ILE A 25 -19.30 17.94 8.33
N ALA A 26 -18.38 17.47 9.18
CA ALA A 26 -18.62 17.38 10.61
C ALA A 26 -18.92 18.76 11.22
N VAL A 27 -18.17 19.80 10.85
CA VAL A 27 -18.38 21.18 11.28
C VAL A 27 -19.72 21.72 10.77
N ALA A 28 -20.02 21.51 9.48
CA ALA A 28 -21.29 21.95 8.87
C ALA A 28 -22.50 21.31 9.55
N LEU A 29 -22.45 20.01 9.84
CA LEU A 29 -23.50 19.30 10.58
C LEU A 29 -23.64 19.80 12.02
N GLY A 30 -22.51 20.08 12.70
CA GLY A 30 -22.52 20.67 14.04
C GLY A 30 -23.16 22.05 14.11
N LEU A 31 -22.85 22.91 13.11
CA LEU A 31 -23.46 24.25 12.99
C LEU A 31 -24.95 24.16 12.66
N ALA A 32 -25.33 23.27 11.74
CA ALA A 32 -26.74 23.04 11.37
C ALA A 32 -27.54 22.50 12.58
N ALA A 33 -26.96 21.56 13.33
CA ALA A 33 -27.59 21.04 14.53
C ALA A 33 -27.80 22.14 15.58
N ARG A 34 -26.82 23.04 15.78
CA ARG A 34 -26.94 24.18 16.69
C ARG A 34 -28.00 25.19 16.26
N ALA A 35 -28.22 25.36 14.95
CA ALA A 35 -29.22 26.29 14.41
C ALA A 35 -30.64 25.72 14.46
N LEU A 36 -30.80 24.40 14.33
CA LEU A 36 -32.10 23.75 14.20
C LEU A 36 -32.66 23.18 15.52
N PHE A 37 -31.80 22.87 16.49
CA PHE A 37 -32.22 22.24 17.73
C PHE A 37 -32.22 23.24 18.91
N PRO A 38 -33.25 23.16 19.83
CA PRO A 38 -33.30 23.98 21.03
C PRO A 38 -32.12 23.69 21.96
N ALA A 39 -31.77 24.67 22.81
CA ALA A 39 -30.61 24.63 23.68
C ALA A 39 -30.53 23.38 24.61
N SER A 40 -31.67 22.79 24.92
CA SER A 40 -31.78 21.56 25.72
C SER A 40 -31.23 20.32 25.05
N MET A 41 -31.16 20.30 23.69
CA MET A 41 -30.65 19.17 22.90
C MET A 41 -29.21 19.38 22.37
N THR A 42 -28.62 20.53 22.64
CA THR A 42 -27.25 20.88 22.16
C THR A 42 -26.18 19.93 22.77
N ALA A 43 -26.46 19.31 23.92
CA ALA A 43 -25.59 18.33 24.55
C ALA A 43 -25.37 17.05 23.69
N TYR A 44 -26.27 16.74 22.77
CA TYR A 44 -26.19 15.57 21.90
C TYR A 44 -25.51 15.86 20.54
N ALA A 45 -25.28 17.13 20.21
CA ALA A 45 -24.66 17.56 18.97
C ALA A 45 -23.25 16.91 18.71
N PRO A 46 -22.38 16.73 19.73
CA PRO A 46 -21.09 16.06 19.53
C PRO A 46 -21.21 14.60 19.05
N PHE A 47 -22.27 13.90 19.47
CA PHE A 47 -22.47 12.49 19.10
C PHE A 47 -22.82 12.33 17.61
N ILE A 48 -23.45 13.33 17.00
CA ILE A 48 -23.76 13.33 15.56
C ILE A 48 -22.49 13.50 14.72
N GLY A 49 -21.54 14.32 15.18
CA GLY A 49 -20.26 14.57 14.49
C GLY A 49 -19.19 13.50 14.73
N PHE A 50 -19.28 12.74 15.81
CA PHE A 50 -18.26 11.79 16.25
C PHE A 50 -17.86 10.76 15.18
N PRO A 51 -18.78 10.05 14.47
CA PRO A 51 -18.40 9.10 13.42
C PRO A 51 -17.65 9.75 12.26
N PHE A 52 -17.92 11.02 11.95
CA PHE A 52 -17.22 11.76 10.89
C PHE A 52 -15.81 12.18 11.32
N ILE A 53 -15.63 12.51 12.61
CA ILE A 53 -14.31 12.81 13.16
C ILE A 53 -13.43 11.54 13.15
N VAL A 54 -13.97 10.39 13.55
CA VAL A 54 -13.26 9.11 13.55
C VAL A 54 -12.88 8.71 12.13
N THR A 55 -13.80 8.79 11.17
CA THR A 55 -13.52 8.49 9.77
C THR A 55 -12.53 9.48 9.16
N GLY A 56 -12.60 10.76 9.49
CA GLY A 56 -11.63 11.78 9.08
C GLY A 56 -10.23 11.51 9.63
N ALA A 57 -10.12 11.15 10.90
CA ALA A 57 -8.84 10.79 11.53
C ALA A 57 -8.21 9.52 10.91
N LEU A 58 -9.02 8.50 10.64
CA LEU A 58 -8.57 7.28 9.95
C LEU A 58 -8.14 7.55 8.51
N ALA A 59 -8.90 8.39 7.79
CA ALA A 59 -8.55 8.82 6.43
C ALA A 59 -7.25 9.64 6.41
N ALA A 60 -7.09 10.59 7.35
CA ALA A 60 -5.87 11.37 7.50
C ALA A 60 -4.65 10.49 7.78
N ARG A 61 -4.77 9.53 8.72
CA ARG A 61 -3.70 8.58 9.03
C ARG A 61 -3.31 7.73 7.82
N ARG A 62 -4.28 7.34 6.99
CA ARG A 62 -4.06 6.58 5.75
C ARG A 62 -3.38 7.43 4.69
N GLN A 63 -3.83 8.68 4.48
CA GLN A 63 -3.28 9.60 3.50
C GLN A 63 -1.85 10.06 3.85
N TRP A 64 -1.53 10.24 5.13
CA TRP A 64 -0.16 10.59 5.55
C TRP A 64 0.85 9.48 5.31
N ARG A 65 0.39 8.24 5.15
CA ARG A 65 1.26 7.10 4.83
C ARG A 65 1.51 6.94 3.34
N VAL A 66 0.67 7.55 2.47
CA VAL A 66 0.85 7.46 1.02
C VAL A 66 1.97 8.41 0.59
N PRO A 67 3.05 7.90 -0.03
CA PRO A 67 4.11 8.76 -0.52
C PRO A 67 3.60 9.70 -1.62
N GLY A 68 3.97 10.98 -1.55
CA GLY A 68 3.64 11.92 -2.62
C GLY A 68 4.30 11.55 -3.96
N ALA A 69 3.71 11.96 -5.08
CA ALA A 69 4.18 11.63 -6.44
C ALA A 69 5.68 11.95 -6.66
N LYS A 70 6.16 13.08 -6.13
CA LYS A 70 7.58 13.48 -6.20
C LYS A 70 8.49 12.44 -5.52
N ARG A 71 8.10 11.93 -4.35
CA ARG A 71 8.86 10.90 -3.63
C ARG A 71 8.82 9.57 -4.37
N VAL A 72 7.67 9.19 -4.92
CA VAL A 72 7.53 7.98 -5.73
C VAL A 72 8.47 8.04 -6.92
N GLY A 73 8.45 9.14 -7.70
CA GLY A 73 9.35 9.34 -8.84
C GLY A 73 10.83 9.24 -8.45
N ALA A 74 11.26 10.00 -7.43
CA ALA A 74 12.64 9.96 -6.95
C ALA A 74 13.08 8.56 -6.45
N THR A 75 12.17 7.82 -5.81
CA THR A 75 12.44 6.43 -5.38
C THR A 75 12.59 5.51 -6.59
N LEU A 76 11.70 5.61 -7.58
CA LEU A 76 11.79 4.79 -8.81
C LEU A 76 13.06 5.05 -9.59
N ASP A 77 13.48 6.31 -9.71
CA ASP A 77 14.73 6.70 -10.34
C ASP A 77 15.94 6.13 -9.60
N ALA A 78 15.95 6.23 -8.26
CA ALA A 78 17.02 5.68 -7.44
C ALA A 78 17.10 4.15 -7.59
N VAL A 79 15.97 3.46 -7.47
CA VAL A 79 15.87 2.00 -7.62
C VAL A 79 16.24 1.55 -9.04
N GLY A 80 15.83 2.31 -10.08
CA GLY A 80 16.19 2.06 -11.46
C GLY A 80 17.69 2.15 -11.73
N ALA A 81 18.42 2.99 -10.99
CA ALA A 81 19.87 3.13 -11.13
C ALA A 81 20.67 2.03 -10.41
N MET A 82 20.08 1.30 -9.43
CA MET A 82 20.76 0.29 -8.64
C MET A 82 21.19 -0.92 -9.46
N THR A 83 22.27 -1.56 -9.04
CA THR A 83 22.62 -2.92 -9.46
C THR A 83 21.71 -3.93 -8.72
N TRP A 84 21.68 -5.17 -9.19
CA TRP A 84 20.94 -6.24 -8.48
C TRP A 84 21.43 -6.41 -7.04
N ARG A 85 22.72 -6.35 -6.83
CA ARG A 85 23.33 -6.51 -5.50
C ARG A 85 22.87 -5.44 -4.53
N GLU A 86 22.87 -4.18 -4.96
CA GLU A 86 22.41 -3.05 -4.16
C GLU A 86 20.91 -3.15 -3.88
N PHE A 87 20.13 -3.40 -4.92
CA PHE A 87 18.68 -3.51 -4.81
C PHE A 87 18.25 -4.64 -3.87
N SER A 88 18.84 -5.83 -4.04
CA SER A 88 18.53 -6.99 -3.19
C SER A 88 18.86 -6.72 -1.71
N THR A 89 20.00 -6.07 -1.42
CA THR A 89 20.37 -5.69 -0.06
C THR A 89 19.41 -4.66 0.55
N VAL A 90 19.02 -3.66 -0.22
CA VAL A 90 18.06 -2.63 0.21
C VAL A 90 16.68 -3.24 0.47
N MET A 91 16.23 -4.17 -0.36
CA MET A 91 14.95 -4.88 -0.17
C MET A 91 14.96 -5.75 1.08
N GLU A 92 16.03 -6.52 1.28
CA GLU A 92 16.22 -7.35 2.48
C GLU A 92 16.14 -6.51 3.76
N GLN A 93 16.91 -5.41 3.81
CA GLN A 93 16.89 -4.47 4.94
C GLN A 93 15.52 -3.80 5.14
N ALA A 94 14.82 -3.49 4.04
CA ALA A 94 13.51 -2.86 4.10
C ALA A 94 12.45 -3.81 4.67
N PHE A 95 12.44 -5.07 4.26
CA PHE A 95 11.56 -6.09 4.82
C PHE A 95 11.90 -6.40 6.29
N ALA A 96 13.20 -6.52 6.62
CA ALA A 96 13.64 -6.73 7.99
C ALA A 96 13.19 -5.59 8.92
N ARG A 97 13.31 -4.33 8.47
CA ARG A 97 12.83 -3.16 9.21
C ARG A 97 11.30 -3.17 9.38
N ASP A 98 10.56 -3.72 8.42
CA ASP A 98 9.11 -3.89 8.52
C ASP A 98 8.70 -5.10 9.40
N GLY A 99 9.69 -5.78 10.02
CA GLY A 99 9.51 -6.86 10.99
C GLY A 99 9.39 -8.25 10.37
N TYR A 100 9.90 -8.43 9.14
CA TYR A 100 10.02 -9.74 8.51
C TYR A 100 11.40 -10.35 8.81
N GLU A 101 11.44 -11.63 9.06
CA GLU A 101 12.65 -12.45 8.97
C GLU A 101 12.85 -12.84 7.50
N VAL A 102 13.98 -12.41 6.91
CA VAL A 102 14.23 -12.53 5.48
C VAL A 102 15.33 -13.53 5.22
N THR A 103 15.05 -14.52 4.39
CA THR A 103 16.02 -15.51 3.93
C THR A 103 16.13 -15.44 2.41
N ARG A 104 17.34 -15.37 1.87
CA ARG A 104 17.59 -15.46 0.43
C ARG A 104 17.36 -16.88 -0.04
N ILE A 105 16.68 -17.00 -1.18
CA ILE A 105 16.40 -18.28 -1.82
C ILE A 105 16.71 -18.18 -3.32
N ASP A 106 16.87 -19.33 -3.95
CA ASP A 106 17.08 -19.43 -5.40
C ASP A 106 15.82 -19.93 -6.09
N GLY A 107 15.64 -19.54 -7.36
CA GLY A 107 14.53 -19.99 -8.19
C GLY A 107 13.62 -18.85 -8.67
N ALA A 108 12.31 -19.08 -8.67
CA ALA A 108 11.30 -18.13 -9.12
C ALA A 108 11.08 -16.97 -8.13
N ALA A 109 11.48 -17.13 -6.88
CA ALA A 109 11.52 -16.08 -5.87
C ALA A 109 12.96 -15.86 -5.38
N ASP A 110 13.24 -14.65 -4.89
CA ASP A 110 14.57 -14.23 -4.44
C ASP A 110 14.68 -14.24 -2.91
N PHE A 111 13.53 -14.08 -2.23
CA PHE A 111 13.46 -14.08 -0.77
C PHE A 111 12.25 -14.88 -0.28
N ALA A 112 12.42 -15.52 0.87
CA ALA A 112 11.36 -15.95 1.75
C ALA A 112 11.30 -14.96 2.93
N ALA A 113 10.18 -14.29 3.12
CA ALA A 113 9.97 -13.30 4.17
C ALA A 113 8.91 -13.80 5.15
N VAL A 114 9.28 -14.05 6.40
CA VAL A 114 8.43 -14.62 7.44
C VAL A 114 8.03 -13.54 8.44
N LYS A 115 6.74 -13.42 8.73
CA LYS A 115 6.21 -12.51 9.75
C LYS A 115 4.96 -13.09 10.39
N GLY A 116 4.96 -13.21 11.72
CA GLY A 116 3.80 -13.72 12.45
C GLY A 116 3.37 -15.13 12.04
N GLY A 117 4.33 -16.01 11.75
CA GLY A 117 4.07 -17.39 11.33
C GLY A 117 3.58 -17.54 9.88
N ARG A 118 3.59 -16.46 9.09
CA ARG A 118 3.19 -16.47 7.67
C ARG A 118 4.41 -16.22 6.80
N THR A 119 4.59 -17.03 5.78
CA THR A 119 5.67 -16.90 4.79
C THR A 119 5.15 -16.19 3.55
N ALA A 120 5.92 -15.23 3.05
CA ALA A 120 5.72 -14.62 1.75
C ALA A 120 6.92 -14.89 0.85
N LEU A 121 6.68 -15.40 -0.37
CA LEU A 121 7.70 -15.50 -1.40
C LEU A 121 7.80 -14.17 -2.15
N VAL A 122 8.98 -13.59 -2.20
CA VAL A 122 9.24 -12.29 -2.83
C VAL A 122 10.10 -12.50 -4.08
N ALA A 123 9.54 -12.13 -5.24
CA ALA A 123 10.24 -12.11 -6.52
C ALA A 123 10.53 -10.67 -6.91
N CYS A 124 11.80 -10.30 -7.02
CA CYS A 124 12.21 -8.94 -7.35
C CYS A 124 13.38 -8.85 -8.34
N LYS A 125 13.90 -9.97 -8.83
CA LYS A 125 15.04 -10.00 -9.76
C LYS A 125 14.79 -9.29 -11.10
N ARG A 126 13.52 -9.23 -11.53
CA ARG A 126 13.10 -8.54 -12.77
C ARG A 126 12.53 -7.15 -12.52
N TRP A 127 12.90 -6.49 -11.42
CA TRP A 127 12.31 -5.21 -11.01
C TRP A 127 12.39 -4.09 -12.05
N LYS A 128 13.44 -4.08 -12.92
CA LYS A 128 13.65 -3.08 -13.97
C LYS A 128 12.91 -3.40 -15.29
N ALA A 129 12.22 -4.52 -15.40
CA ALA A 129 11.51 -4.85 -16.62
C ALA A 129 10.49 -3.75 -16.95
N ALA A 130 10.56 -3.20 -18.16
CA ALA A 130 9.66 -2.13 -18.60
C ALA A 130 8.19 -2.57 -18.59
N ASN A 131 7.95 -3.84 -18.93
CA ASN A 131 6.62 -4.45 -18.95
C ASN A 131 6.64 -5.76 -18.17
N LEU A 132 5.65 -5.94 -17.30
CA LEU A 132 5.41 -7.18 -16.59
C LEU A 132 4.26 -7.95 -17.27
N GLY A 133 4.61 -9.06 -17.88
CA GLY A 133 3.67 -10.07 -18.39
C GLY A 133 3.22 -11.03 -17.28
N ILE A 134 2.41 -12.01 -17.66
CA ILE A 134 1.86 -13.02 -16.75
C ILE A 134 2.89 -14.08 -16.33
N GLU A 135 3.88 -14.40 -17.19
CA GLU A 135 4.78 -15.54 -16.98
C GLU A 135 5.58 -15.49 -15.66
N PRO A 136 6.23 -14.35 -15.27
CA PRO A 136 6.93 -14.29 -14.01
C PRO A 136 6.01 -14.48 -12.78
N LEU A 137 4.73 -14.13 -12.91
CA LEU A 137 3.75 -14.34 -11.85
C LEU A 137 3.32 -15.80 -11.75
N ARG A 138 3.24 -16.51 -12.89
CA ARG A 138 2.99 -17.97 -12.91
C ARG A 138 4.15 -18.74 -12.29
N GLU A 139 5.39 -18.35 -12.59
CA GLU A 139 6.57 -18.94 -11.98
C GLU A 139 6.55 -18.77 -10.44
N LEU A 140 6.25 -17.55 -9.98
CA LEU A 140 6.13 -17.24 -8.56
C LEU A 140 5.01 -18.05 -7.88
N GLU A 141 3.84 -18.14 -8.53
CA GLU A 141 2.70 -18.88 -8.02
C GLU A 141 2.99 -20.40 -7.93
N ALA A 142 3.62 -20.96 -8.95
CA ALA A 142 4.02 -22.37 -8.93
C ALA A 142 5.01 -22.65 -7.78
N ALA A 143 5.99 -21.78 -7.55
CA ALA A 143 6.92 -21.89 -6.45
C ALA A 143 6.23 -21.76 -5.08
N ARG A 144 5.27 -20.84 -4.95
CA ARG A 144 4.47 -20.65 -3.74
C ARG A 144 3.66 -21.90 -3.39
N ARG A 145 2.97 -22.49 -4.38
CA ARG A 145 2.19 -23.72 -4.18
C ARG A 145 3.08 -24.91 -3.81
N ALA A 146 4.23 -25.04 -4.45
CA ALA A 146 5.17 -26.13 -4.17
C ALA A 146 5.72 -26.09 -2.74
N ARG A 147 5.74 -24.91 -2.10
CA ARG A 147 6.24 -24.70 -0.73
C ARG A 147 5.13 -24.55 0.30
N ASP A 148 3.87 -24.58 -0.13
CA ASP A 148 2.72 -24.27 0.72
C ASP A 148 2.83 -22.92 1.44
N ASP A 149 3.44 -21.93 0.76
CA ASP A 149 3.65 -20.59 1.30
C ASP A 149 2.37 -19.76 1.19
N HIS A 150 2.15 -18.84 2.14
CA HIS A 150 0.88 -18.15 2.31
C HIS A 150 0.64 -17.04 1.28
N MET A 151 1.69 -16.36 0.78
CA MET A 151 1.55 -15.18 -0.07
C MET A 151 2.69 -15.06 -1.08
N GLY A 152 2.38 -14.60 -2.30
CA GLY A 152 3.35 -14.14 -3.29
C GLY A 152 3.47 -12.61 -3.28
N ILE A 153 4.68 -12.08 -3.35
CA ILE A 153 4.94 -10.64 -3.55
C ILE A 153 5.82 -10.50 -4.79
N PHE A 154 5.33 -9.78 -5.79
CA PHE A 154 6.12 -9.44 -6.96
C PHE A 154 6.48 -7.96 -6.94
N VAL A 155 7.77 -7.66 -7.05
CA VAL A 155 8.32 -6.29 -7.02
C VAL A 155 8.74 -5.88 -8.42
N GLY A 156 8.20 -4.74 -8.90
CA GLY A 156 8.55 -4.22 -10.22
C GLY A 156 8.24 -2.73 -10.38
N ILE A 157 9.06 -2.03 -11.16
CA ILE A 157 8.88 -0.60 -11.45
C ILE A 157 8.20 -0.34 -12.79
N GLY A 158 8.05 -1.36 -13.64
CA GLY A 158 7.47 -1.24 -14.97
C GLY A 158 5.94 -1.34 -15.00
N VAL A 159 5.41 -1.25 -16.20
CA VAL A 159 3.96 -1.34 -16.45
C VAL A 159 3.51 -2.79 -16.34
N VAL A 160 2.48 -3.03 -15.53
CA VAL A 160 1.86 -4.35 -15.39
C VAL A 160 0.73 -4.48 -16.39
N SER A 161 0.76 -5.54 -17.23
CA SER A 161 -0.32 -5.82 -18.17
C SER A 161 -1.63 -6.18 -17.44
N ASP A 162 -2.77 -5.95 -18.10
CA ASP A 162 -4.09 -6.24 -17.49
C ASP A 162 -4.26 -7.74 -17.18
N ASN A 163 -3.69 -8.61 -18.01
CA ASN A 163 -3.70 -10.05 -17.78
C ASN A 163 -2.86 -10.41 -16.55
N ALA A 164 -1.68 -9.81 -16.38
CA ALA A 164 -0.83 -10.01 -15.22
C ALA A 164 -1.50 -9.49 -13.94
N ARG A 165 -2.16 -8.34 -14.02
CA ARG A 165 -2.90 -7.76 -12.89
C ARG A 165 -4.08 -8.65 -12.45
N ARG A 166 -4.86 -9.16 -13.41
CA ARG A 166 -5.95 -10.11 -13.10
C ARG A 166 -5.42 -11.38 -12.48
N PHE A 167 -4.39 -11.97 -13.07
CA PHE A 167 -3.77 -13.18 -12.53
C PHE A 167 -3.25 -12.99 -11.10
N ALA A 168 -2.63 -11.86 -10.81
CA ALA A 168 -2.14 -11.54 -9.47
C ALA A 168 -3.29 -11.46 -8.45
N LEU A 169 -4.42 -10.85 -8.82
CA LEU A 169 -5.62 -10.76 -7.97
C LEU A 169 -6.25 -12.13 -7.71
N ASP A 170 -6.34 -12.97 -8.75
CA ASP A 170 -6.96 -14.29 -8.67
C ASP A 170 -6.12 -15.29 -7.85
N ASN A 171 -4.82 -15.05 -7.70
CA ASN A 171 -3.90 -15.95 -7.00
C ASN A 171 -3.26 -15.32 -5.74
N ASP A 172 -3.83 -14.27 -5.17
CA ASP A 172 -3.33 -13.59 -3.95
C ASP A 172 -1.84 -13.16 -4.05
N ILE A 173 -1.39 -12.79 -5.25
CA ILE A 173 -0.05 -12.22 -5.47
C ILE A 173 -0.12 -10.71 -5.30
N ARG A 174 0.60 -10.18 -4.34
CA ARG A 174 0.73 -8.74 -4.14
C ARG A 174 1.72 -8.14 -5.13
N LEU A 175 1.25 -7.24 -5.99
CA LEU A 175 2.11 -6.44 -6.87
C LEU A 175 2.62 -5.22 -6.11
N MET A 176 3.91 -5.20 -5.80
CA MET A 176 4.56 -4.06 -5.15
C MET A 176 5.18 -3.16 -6.21
N GLN A 177 4.50 -2.05 -6.48
CA GLN A 177 4.88 -1.07 -7.48
C GLN A 177 5.35 0.25 -6.84
N GLY A 178 5.50 1.31 -7.63
CA GLY A 178 6.09 2.59 -7.23
C GLY A 178 5.62 3.14 -5.87
N PRO A 179 4.30 3.31 -5.62
CA PRO A 179 3.83 3.82 -4.34
C PRO A 179 4.17 2.92 -3.15
N GLU A 180 3.99 1.60 -3.28
CA GLU A 180 4.31 0.63 -2.25
C GLU A 180 5.82 0.54 -2.00
N LEU A 181 6.62 0.55 -3.07
CA LEU A 181 8.07 0.61 -2.96
C LEU A 181 8.54 1.88 -2.24
N ALA A 182 8.00 3.05 -2.60
CA ALA A 182 8.34 4.30 -1.95
C ALA A 182 7.87 4.35 -0.48
N GLN A 183 6.87 3.55 -0.10
CA GLN A 183 6.45 3.40 1.29
C GLN A 183 7.40 2.47 2.07
N LEU A 184 7.79 1.34 1.48
CA LEU A 184 8.65 0.35 2.09
C LEU A 184 10.09 0.86 2.23
N LEU A 185 10.61 1.52 1.19
CA LEU A 185 12.00 1.96 1.13
C LEU A 185 12.26 3.22 1.98
N PRO A 186 13.49 3.38 2.53
CA PRO A 186 13.82 4.51 3.36
C PRO A 186 13.78 5.84 2.57
N ARG A 187 13.40 6.91 3.26
CA ARG A 187 13.31 8.26 2.65
C ARG A 187 14.66 8.78 2.15
N SER A 188 15.76 8.34 2.74
CA SER A 188 17.12 8.69 2.34
C SER A 188 17.46 8.29 0.91
N LEU A 189 16.88 7.20 0.39
CA LEU A 189 17.06 6.78 -1.01
C LEU A 189 16.52 7.82 -2.00
N ALA A 190 15.38 8.44 -1.69
CA ALA A 190 14.81 9.49 -2.52
C ALA A 190 15.55 10.84 -2.35
N ALA A 191 16.26 11.04 -1.24
CA ALA A 191 17.00 12.27 -0.95
C ALA A 191 18.43 12.29 -1.53
N GLY A 192 19.07 11.11 -1.65
CA GLY A 192 20.47 11.01 -2.10
C GLY A 192 20.73 11.46 -3.54
N LYS A 193 19.69 11.56 -4.38
CA LYS A 193 19.80 12.06 -5.76
C LYS A 193 19.49 13.55 -5.90
N ALA A 194 18.98 14.20 -4.83
CA ALA A 194 18.75 15.65 -4.83
C ALA A 194 19.99 16.47 -4.40
N ALA A 195 21.06 15.79 -3.98
CA ALA A 195 22.30 16.39 -3.47
C ALA A 195 23.55 16.08 -4.35
N ALA A 196 23.37 15.45 -5.51
CA ALA A 196 24.38 15.23 -6.54
C ALA A 196 23.94 15.91 -7.85
#